data_71a4309440e3bbcdffc1fb3e3630d04a
#
_entry.id   71a4309440e3bbcdffc1fb3e3630d04a
#
_cell.length_a   1.000
_cell.length_b   1.000
_cell.length_c   1.000
_cell.angle_alpha   90.00
_cell.angle_beta   90.00
_cell.angle_gamma   90.00
#
_symmetry.space_group_name_H-M   'P 1'
#
loop_
_entity.id
_entity.type
_entity.pdbx_description
1 polymer ?
#
loop_
_entity_poly.entity_id
_entity_poly.type
_entity_poly.pdbx_seq_one_letter_code
_entity_poly.pdbx_strand_id
1 'polypeptide(L)'
;MIQVGKVHTLAVISIAEFGVYLEGEEHGKILLPGNVVPRGTEIGHKIKVFVYWDSEDRIIATTSTPKAQVGEFALLRCAATNEVGSFMDWGIAKDLFVPFREQKIRLEEGEHYIVRVYEDPVSDRLVGSAKLHQFYDKTPDAFEYNQEVDLLILYRIDLGYVALIDQRYQGMLYHGEVFKTLRKGDRVKGFIKNIRDDGKVDLSLQPQGFQASDSASEQIAQYLSEHGGSMSITDNSSPDEISRSFGMIKKLFKKALGALMRQGRV
;
A
#
# COMPACT_ATOMS: atom_id res chain seq x y z
N MET A 1 17.50 -6.84 -18.70
CA MET A 1 17.97 -7.63 -17.53
C MET A 1 16.77 -7.90 -16.62
N ILE A 2 16.50 -9.17 -16.34
CA ILE A 2 15.35 -9.60 -15.54
C ILE A 2 15.76 -9.64 -14.07
N GLN A 3 15.12 -8.81 -13.25
CA GLN A 3 15.35 -8.80 -11.81
C GLN A 3 14.35 -9.72 -11.11
N VAL A 4 14.85 -10.68 -10.32
CA VAL A 4 14.03 -11.52 -9.44
C VAL A 4 13.36 -10.65 -8.37
N GLY A 5 12.10 -10.94 -8.02
CA GLY A 5 11.31 -10.10 -7.11
C GLY A 5 10.63 -8.91 -7.77
N LYS A 6 10.60 -8.85 -9.10
CA LYS A 6 9.94 -7.80 -9.89
C LYS A 6 8.97 -8.37 -10.91
N VAL A 7 8.07 -7.51 -11.35
CA VAL A 7 7.12 -7.81 -12.44
C VAL A 7 7.78 -7.47 -13.78
N HIS A 8 7.72 -8.41 -14.71
CA HIS A 8 8.23 -8.29 -16.09
C HIS A 8 7.16 -8.66 -17.10
N THR A 9 7.36 -8.26 -18.34
CA THR A 9 6.56 -8.74 -19.49
C THR A 9 7.48 -9.58 -20.37
N LEU A 10 7.29 -10.91 -20.32
CA LEU A 10 8.18 -11.88 -20.97
C LEU A 10 7.48 -12.61 -22.11
N ALA A 11 8.22 -12.98 -23.15
CA ALA A 11 7.70 -13.73 -24.28
C ALA A 11 7.70 -15.24 -24.01
N VAL A 12 6.66 -15.93 -24.44
CA VAL A 12 6.58 -17.41 -24.43
C VAL A 12 7.48 -17.94 -25.54
N ILE A 13 8.45 -18.78 -25.17
CA ILE A 13 9.40 -19.38 -26.13
C ILE A 13 9.16 -20.88 -26.38
N SER A 14 8.49 -21.58 -25.47
CA SER A 14 8.07 -22.96 -25.69
C SER A 14 6.92 -23.35 -24.74
N ILE A 15 6.16 -24.36 -25.18
CA ILE A 15 5.05 -24.97 -24.43
C ILE A 15 5.48 -26.36 -23.97
N ALA A 16 5.20 -26.71 -22.72
CA ALA A 16 5.47 -28.01 -22.12
C ALA A 16 4.21 -28.57 -21.44
N GLU A 17 4.22 -29.83 -21.07
CA GLU A 17 3.07 -30.49 -20.41
C GLU A 17 2.69 -29.83 -19.08
N PHE A 18 3.66 -29.31 -18.33
CA PHE A 18 3.48 -28.72 -17.01
C PHE A 18 3.43 -27.18 -17.01
N GLY A 19 3.44 -26.51 -18.18
CA GLY A 19 3.37 -25.07 -18.30
C GLY A 19 4.02 -24.53 -19.56
N VAL A 20 4.42 -23.26 -19.52
CA VAL A 20 5.15 -22.61 -20.64
C VAL A 20 6.48 -22.07 -20.15
N TYR A 21 7.48 -22.06 -21.02
CA TYR A 21 8.74 -21.40 -20.77
C TYR A 21 8.75 -20.00 -21.37
N LEU A 22 9.19 -19.06 -20.56
CA LEU A 22 9.36 -17.66 -20.92
C LEU A 22 10.83 -17.35 -21.21
N GLU A 23 11.06 -16.34 -22.02
CA GLU A 23 12.40 -15.82 -22.30
C GLU A 23 12.97 -15.14 -21.05
N GLY A 24 14.01 -15.73 -20.48
CA GLY A 24 14.59 -15.32 -19.21
C GLY A 24 15.91 -14.55 -19.33
N GLU A 25 16.31 -14.13 -20.53
CA GLU A 25 17.59 -13.45 -20.80
C GLU A 25 18.77 -14.23 -20.17
N GLU A 26 19.50 -13.59 -19.22
CA GLU A 26 20.62 -14.18 -18.48
C GLU A 26 20.23 -15.38 -17.61
N HIS A 27 18.96 -15.50 -17.23
CA HIS A 27 18.46 -16.64 -16.45
C HIS A 27 18.02 -17.82 -17.34
N GLY A 28 18.21 -17.73 -18.66
CA GLY A 28 17.81 -18.76 -19.61
C GLY A 28 16.30 -18.87 -19.77
N LYS A 29 15.75 -20.06 -19.55
CA LYS A 29 14.30 -20.29 -19.65
C LYS A 29 13.65 -20.24 -18.27
N ILE A 30 12.63 -19.39 -18.11
CA ILE A 30 11.86 -19.26 -16.86
C ILE A 30 10.54 -20.00 -17.02
N LEU A 31 10.26 -20.95 -16.13
CA LEU A 31 9.00 -21.69 -16.14
C LEU A 31 7.85 -20.83 -15.60
N LEU A 32 6.75 -20.77 -16.34
CA LEU A 32 5.43 -20.36 -15.87
C LEU A 32 4.57 -21.61 -15.72
N PRO A 33 4.25 -22.07 -14.48
CA PRO A 33 3.48 -23.28 -14.26
C PRO A 33 2.07 -23.24 -14.88
N GLY A 34 1.59 -24.38 -15.36
CA GLY A 34 0.37 -24.49 -16.15
C GLY A 34 -0.90 -23.98 -15.45
N ASN A 35 -0.96 -24.09 -14.12
CA ASN A 35 -2.08 -23.60 -13.32
C ASN A 35 -2.23 -22.07 -13.29
N VAL A 36 -1.20 -21.34 -13.69
CA VAL A 36 -1.20 -19.85 -13.77
C VAL A 36 -0.98 -19.34 -15.19
N VAL A 37 -0.95 -20.22 -16.19
CA VAL A 37 -0.86 -19.82 -17.62
C VAL A 37 -2.23 -19.30 -18.09
N PRO A 38 -2.32 -18.11 -18.70
CA PRO A 38 -3.55 -17.60 -19.28
C PRO A 38 -4.08 -18.55 -20.40
N ARG A 39 -5.40 -18.71 -20.50
CA ARG A 39 -6.01 -19.52 -21.56
C ARG A 39 -5.68 -18.95 -22.95
N GLY A 40 -5.41 -19.84 -23.91
CA GLY A 40 -5.09 -19.44 -25.27
C GLY A 40 -3.67 -18.88 -25.43
N THR A 41 -2.77 -19.19 -24.51
CA THR A 41 -1.36 -18.81 -24.62
C THR A 41 -0.69 -19.58 -25.76
N GLU A 42 0.03 -18.85 -26.64
CA GLU A 42 0.79 -19.39 -27.75
C GLU A 42 2.24 -18.89 -27.71
N ILE A 43 3.13 -19.57 -28.44
CA ILE A 43 4.54 -19.15 -28.57
C ILE A 43 4.58 -17.74 -29.19
N GLY A 44 5.41 -16.87 -28.61
CA GLY A 44 5.54 -15.47 -28.98
C GLY A 44 4.61 -14.51 -28.24
N HIS A 45 3.58 -15.01 -27.54
CA HIS A 45 2.76 -14.15 -26.68
C HIS A 45 3.59 -13.54 -25.54
N LYS A 46 3.33 -12.28 -25.23
CA LYS A 46 3.95 -11.57 -24.10
C LYS A 46 3.02 -11.63 -22.90
N ILE A 47 3.52 -12.17 -21.79
CA ILE A 47 2.76 -12.33 -20.54
C ILE A 47 3.40 -11.47 -19.45
N LYS A 48 2.58 -10.72 -18.72
CA LYS A 48 2.99 -10.00 -17.52
C LYS A 48 3.08 -10.98 -16.37
N VAL A 49 4.27 -11.17 -15.81
CA VAL A 49 4.57 -12.14 -14.76
C VAL A 49 5.42 -11.54 -13.66
N PHE A 50 5.28 -12.05 -12.46
CA PHE A 50 6.21 -11.83 -11.36
C PHE A 50 7.23 -12.97 -11.34
N VAL A 51 8.53 -12.63 -11.26
CA VAL A 51 9.64 -13.61 -11.26
C VAL A 51 10.17 -13.76 -9.84
N TYR A 52 10.30 -15.00 -9.36
CA TYR A 52 10.72 -15.28 -7.99
C TYR A 52 11.40 -16.66 -7.86
N TRP A 53 12.00 -16.94 -6.71
CA TRP A 53 12.57 -18.23 -6.37
C TRP A 53 11.51 -19.17 -5.78
N ASP A 54 11.34 -20.38 -6.35
CA ASP A 54 10.48 -21.40 -5.77
C ASP A 54 11.11 -22.07 -4.53
N SER A 55 10.45 -23.09 -3.98
CA SER A 55 10.94 -23.80 -2.79
C SER A 55 12.16 -24.70 -3.04
N GLU A 56 12.48 -24.96 -4.31
CA GLU A 56 13.63 -25.74 -4.76
C GLU A 56 14.77 -24.84 -5.30
N ASP A 57 14.71 -23.54 -4.99
CA ASP A 57 15.69 -22.53 -5.42
C ASP A 57 15.81 -22.40 -6.96
N ARG A 58 14.72 -22.62 -7.69
CA ARG A 58 14.64 -22.36 -9.14
C ARG A 58 13.95 -21.04 -9.39
N ILE A 59 14.41 -20.29 -10.39
CA ILE A 59 13.71 -19.09 -10.86
C ILE A 59 12.48 -19.52 -11.63
N ILE A 60 11.30 -19.09 -11.16
CA ILE A 60 10.00 -19.35 -11.79
C ILE A 60 9.20 -18.05 -11.90
N ALA A 61 8.15 -18.13 -12.71
CA ALA A 61 7.23 -17.00 -12.91
C ALA A 61 5.81 -17.34 -12.43
N THR A 62 5.05 -16.31 -12.09
CA THR A 62 3.61 -16.41 -11.84
C THR A 62 2.87 -15.22 -12.42
N THR A 63 1.64 -15.40 -12.85
CA THR A 63 0.72 -14.33 -13.22
C THR A 63 0.00 -13.72 -12.02
N SER A 64 0.13 -14.32 -10.84
CA SER A 64 -0.36 -13.73 -9.59
C SER A 64 0.42 -12.45 -9.28
N THR A 65 -0.31 -11.42 -8.84
CA THR A 65 0.31 -10.13 -8.50
C THR A 65 0.65 -10.13 -7.01
N PRO A 66 1.95 -10.01 -6.64
CA PRO A 66 2.32 -9.90 -5.24
C PRO A 66 1.84 -8.57 -4.65
N LYS A 67 1.59 -8.55 -3.35
CA LYS A 67 1.20 -7.34 -2.59
C LYS A 67 2.35 -6.32 -2.49
N ALA A 68 3.58 -6.77 -2.69
CA ALA A 68 4.79 -5.94 -2.78
C ALA A 68 5.86 -6.63 -3.63
N GLN A 69 6.69 -5.85 -4.29
CA GLN A 69 7.89 -6.27 -5.00
C GLN A 69 9.15 -5.94 -4.18
N VAL A 70 10.31 -6.41 -4.61
CA VAL A 70 11.60 -6.02 -4.03
C VAL A 70 11.72 -4.50 -3.95
N GLY A 71 12.08 -3.99 -2.79
CA GLY A 71 12.19 -2.56 -2.52
C GLY A 71 10.88 -1.92 -2.05
N GLU A 72 9.76 -2.65 -2.00
CA GLU A 72 8.47 -2.10 -1.59
C GLU A 72 8.06 -2.58 -0.19
N PHE A 73 7.17 -1.81 0.42
CA PHE A 73 6.53 -2.12 1.69
C PHE A 73 5.06 -2.47 1.46
N ALA A 74 4.56 -3.46 2.20
CA ALA A 74 3.14 -3.78 2.22
C ALA A 74 2.67 -4.27 3.59
N LEU A 75 1.38 -4.14 3.87
CA LEU A 75 0.72 -4.81 4.99
C LEU A 75 0.43 -6.25 4.59
N LEU A 76 1.08 -7.20 5.26
CA LEU A 76 0.98 -8.63 4.98
C LEU A 76 0.47 -9.36 6.21
N ARG A 77 -0.34 -10.42 5.99
CA ARG A 77 -0.79 -11.31 7.05
C ARG A 77 0.29 -12.36 7.32
N CYS A 78 0.59 -12.61 8.59
CA CYS A 78 1.41 -13.73 9.00
C CYS A 78 0.60 -15.03 8.80
N ALA A 79 1.03 -15.86 7.86
CA ALA A 79 0.35 -17.11 7.53
C ALA A 79 0.75 -18.25 8.46
N ALA A 80 2.04 -18.29 8.85
CA ALA A 80 2.59 -19.31 9.73
C ALA A 80 3.86 -18.81 10.44
N THR A 81 4.24 -19.46 11.52
CA THR A 81 5.51 -19.26 12.23
C THR A 81 6.19 -20.60 12.49
N ASN A 82 7.52 -20.60 12.58
CA ASN A 82 8.31 -21.75 12.97
C ASN A 82 9.51 -21.34 13.83
N GLU A 83 10.48 -22.25 14.03
CA GLU A 83 11.67 -22.02 14.89
C GLU A 83 12.68 -21.01 14.34
N VAL A 84 12.59 -20.63 13.05
CA VAL A 84 13.56 -19.73 12.39
C VAL A 84 12.97 -18.38 11.98
N GLY A 85 11.63 -18.27 11.91
CA GLY A 85 10.98 -17.02 11.51
C GLY A 85 9.50 -17.18 11.24
N SER A 86 8.96 -16.22 10.52
CA SER A 86 7.55 -16.13 10.15
C SER A 86 7.41 -16.11 8.63
N PHE A 87 6.28 -16.61 8.15
CA PHE A 87 5.93 -16.67 6.73
C PHE A 87 4.73 -15.75 6.49
N MET A 88 4.88 -14.82 5.54
CA MET A 88 3.88 -13.79 5.27
C MET A 88 3.20 -14.07 3.93
N ASP A 89 1.87 -14.12 3.94
CA ASP A 89 1.06 -14.15 2.73
C ASP A 89 1.22 -12.83 1.96
N TRP A 90 1.96 -12.85 0.89
CA TRP A 90 2.18 -11.70 0.01
C TRP A 90 1.52 -11.81 -1.36
N GLY A 91 0.58 -12.78 -1.51
CA GLY A 91 -0.31 -12.87 -2.66
C GLY A 91 0.17 -13.79 -3.79
N ILE A 92 1.25 -14.55 -3.59
CA ILE A 92 1.71 -15.61 -4.51
C ILE A 92 1.81 -16.94 -3.77
N ALA A 93 2.04 -18.03 -4.49
CA ALA A 93 2.01 -19.40 -3.94
C ALA A 93 3.05 -19.65 -2.84
N LYS A 94 4.23 -19.03 -2.92
CA LYS A 94 5.28 -19.13 -1.90
C LYS A 94 5.18 -17.94 -0.95
N ASP A 95 5.00 -18.19 0.34
CA ASP A 95 5.00 -17.14 1.36
C ASP A 95 6.37 -16.45 1.47
N LEU A 96 6.36 -15.16 1.83
CA LEU A 96 7.55 -14.38 2.08
C LEU A 96 8.11 -14.70 3.46
N PHE A 97 9.34 -15.20 3.52
CA PHE A 97 10.01 -15.50 4.78
C PHE A 97 10.51 -14.22 5.47
N VAL A 98 10.22 -14.07 6.77
CA VAL A 98 10.74 -13.01 7.64
C VAL A 98 11.52 -13.66 8.79
N PRO A 99 12.85 -13.76 8.71
CA PRO A 99 13.66 -14.38 9.76
C PRO A 99 13.55 -13.59 11.07
N PHE A 100 13.77 -14.25 12.20
CA PHE A 100 13.68 -13.58 13.50
C PHE A 100 14.60 -12.37 13.65
N ARG A 101 15.78 -12.40 13.00
CA ARG A 101 16.71 -11.26 12.97
C ARG A 101 16.11 -10.02 12.30
N GLU A 102 15.09 -10.19 11.45
CA GLU A 102 14.38 -9.12 10.74
C GLU A 102 13.07 -8.70 11.43
N GLN A 103 12.80 -9.22 12.60
CA GLN A 103 11.62 -8.88 13.39
C GLN A 103 12.01 -7.95 14.55
N LYS A 104 11.25 -6.86 14.76
CA LYS A 104 11.40 -5.99 15.93
C LYS A 104 10.72 -6.62 17.15
N ILE A 105 9.58 -7.26 16.92
CA ILE A 105 8.82 -8.07 17.86
C ILE A 105 8.50 -9.39 17.16
N ARG A 106 8.22 -10.46 17.90
CA ARG A 106 7.78 -11.72 17.30
C ARG A 106 6.48 -11.49 16.56
N LEU A 107 6.43 -11.94 15.30
CA LEU A 107 5.21 -11.88 14.51
C LEU A 107 4.33 -13.06 14.89
N GLU A 108 3.03 -12.79 15.06
CA GLU A 108 2.04 -13.77 15.47
C GLU A 108 1.19 -14.21 14.28
N GLU A 109 0.87 -15.48 14.21
CA GLU A 109 0.06 -16.05 13.14
C GLU A 109 -1.35 -15.43 13.13
N GLY A 110 -1.85 -15.10 11.95
CA GLY A 110 -3.12 -14.42 11.73
C GLY A 110 -3.04 -12.90 11.74
N GLU A 111 -2.03 -12.31 12.42
CA GLU A 111 -1.87 -10.87 12.56
C GLU A 111 -1.24 -10.22 11.31
N HIS A 112 -1.42 -8.89 11.20
CA HIS A 112 -0.96 -8.12 10.04
C HIS A 112 0.18 -7.17 10.40
N TYR A 113 1.25 -7.24 9.61
CA TYR A 113 2.46 -6.42 9.80
C TYR A 113 2.86 -5.75 8.50
N ILE A 114 3.38 -4.52 8.60
CA ILE A 114 4.04 -3.89 7.46
C ILE A 114 5.44 -4.49 7.36
N VAL A 115 5.74 -5.00 6.17
CA VAL A 115 6.99 -5.69 5.85
C VAL A 115 7.57 -5.08 4.59
N ARG A 116 8.89 -4.86 4.57
CA ARG A 116 9.65 -4.56 3.36
C ARG A 116 10.14 -5.84 2.73
N VAL A 117 9.96 -5.96 1.42
CA VAL A 117 10.57 -7.03 0.63
C VAL A 117 11.96 -6.59 0.17
N TYR A 118 12.98 -7.39 0.41
CA TYR A 118 14.32 -7.11 -0.06
C TYR A 118 15.08 -8.42 -0.39
N GLU A 119 16.15 -8.29 -1.15
CA GLU A 119 17.07 -9.39 -1.43
C GLU A 119 18.14 -9.43 -0.34
N ASP A 120 18.22 -10.56 0.39
CA ASP A 120 19.20 -10.76 1.45
C ASP A 120 20.59 -10.92 0.84
N PRO A 121 21.55 -10.01 1.11
CA PRO A 121 22.85 -10.01 0.46
C PRO A 121 23.72 -11.22 0.82
N VAL A 122 23.31 -12.04 1.79
CA VAL A 122 24.05 -13.24 2.20
C VAL A 122 23.55 -14.49 1.48
N SER A 123 22.25 -14.57 1.24
CA SER A 123 21.62 -15.77 0.66
C SER A 123 21.07 -15.55 -0.75
N ASP A 124 21.12 -14.33 -1.27
CA ASP A 124 20.52 -13.89 -2.55
C ASP A 124 19.01 -14.23 -2.67
N ARG A 125 18.35 -14.50 -1.52
CA ARG A 125 16.94 -14.84 -1.47
C ARG A 125 16.07 -13.63 -1.15
N LEU A 126 14.84 -13.66 -1.65
CA LEU A 126 13.83 -12.70 -1.27
C LEU A 126 13.36 -12.96 0.15
N VAL A 127 13.52 -11.97 1.01
CA VAL A 127 13.10 -12.02 2.42
C VAL A 127 12.34 -10.75 2.79
N GLY A 128 11.57 -10.84 3.86
CA GLY A 128 10.88 -9.70 4.44
C GLY A 128 11.59 -9.16 5.68
N SER A 129 11.48 -7.87 5.92
CA SER A 129 11.89 -7.23 7.17
C SER A 129 10.76 -6.40 7.77
N ALA A 130 10.50 -6.61 9.06
CA ALA A 130 9.63 -5.75 9.88
C ALA A 130 10.41 -4.64 10.61
N LYS A 131 11.74 -4.56 10.42
CA LYS A 131 12.61 -3.48 10.92
C LYS A 131 12.64 -2.31 9.94
N LEU A 132 11.49 -1.71 9.67
CA LEU A 132 11.26 -0.76 8.58
C LEU A 132 12.24 0.42 8.58
N HIS A 133 12.65 0.89 9.78
CA HIS A 133 13.53 2.06 9.96
C HIS A 133 14.93 1.90 9.32
N GLN A 134 15.35 0.67 9.01
CA GLN A 134 16.62 0.38 8.35
C GLN A 134 16.59 0.74 6.86
N PHE A 135 15.41 0.89 6.29
CA PHE A 135 15.18 1.07 4.86
C PHE A 135 14.64 2.46 4.50
N TYR A 136 14.48 3.35 5.47
CA TYR A 136 14.06 4.70 5.18
C TYR A 136 15.26 5.52 4.71
N ASP A 137 15.05 6.29 3.66
CA ASP A 137 16.01 7.29 3.25
C ASP A 137 16.04 8.42 4.29
N LYS A 138 17.25 8.81 4.70
CA LYS A 138 17.45 9.78 5.80
C LYS A 138 17.26 11.21 5.35
N THR A 139 17.61 11.49 4.11
CA THR A 139 17.51 12.84 3.54
C THR A 139 16.43 12.79 2.48
N PRO A 140 15.34 13.58 2.63
CA PRO A 140 14.35 13.65 1.58
C PRO A 140 14.98 14.23 0.31
N ASP A 141 14.57 13.68 -0.85
CA ASP A 141 14.81 14.35 -2.13
C ASP A 141 14.19 15.76 -2.06
N ALA A 142 14.51 16.60 -3.02
CA ALA A 142 13.91 17.93 -3.11
C ALA A 142 12.42 17.82 -3.40
N PHE A 143 11.60 17.58 -2.37
CA PHE A 143 10.15 17.67 -2.49
C PHE A 143 9.74 19.13 -2.68
N GLU A 144 8.75 19.31 -3.54
CA GLU A 144 8.13 20.62 -3.71
C GLU A 144 6.94 20.78 -2.74
N TYR A 145 6.72 22.01 -2.27
CA TYR A 145 5.53 22.34 -1.51
C TYR A 145 4.27 22.01 -2.32
N ASN A 146 3.31 21.36 -1.69
CA ASN A 146 2.05 20.89 -2.31
C ASN A 146 2.21 19.81 -3.39
N GLN A 147 3.38 19.17 -3.49
CA GLN A 147 3.59 18.01 -4.36
C GLN A 147 2.71 16.84 -3.93
N GLU A 148 1.98 16.24 -4.89
CA GLU A 148 1.23 15.00 -4.65
C GLU A 148 2.19 13.82 -4.53
N VAL A 149 1.96 12.96 -3.53
CA VAL A 149 2.79 11.78 -3.22
C VAL A 149 1.92 10.61 -2.81
N ASP A 150 2.44 9.39 -2.98
CA ASP A 150 1.82 8.18 -2.49
C ASP A 150 2.19 7.92 -1.02
N LEU A 151 1.18 7.70 -0.18
CA LEU A 151 1.36 7.44 1.24
C LEU A 151 0.93 6.01 1.60
N LEU A 152 1.79 5.30 2.33
CA LEU A 152 1.45 4.08 3.05
C LEU A 152 1.38 4.40 4.55
N ILE A 153 0.23 4.25 5.17
CA ILE A 153 0.04 4.51 6.60
C ILE A 153 0.73 3.40 7.42
N LEU A 154 1.72 3.77 8.21
CA LEU A 154 2.50 2.81 9.00
C LEU A 154 1.85 2.52 10.35
N TYR A 155 1.60 3.55 11.13
CA TYR A 155 0.98 3.46 12.46
C TYR A 155 0.44 4.82 12.93
N ARG A 156 -0.42 4.77 13.93
CA ARG A 156 -0.96 5.94 14.61
C ARG A 156 -0.16 6.27 15.86
N ILE A 157 -0.02 7.57 16.16
CA ILE A 157 0.50 8.13 17.41
C ILE A 157 -0.46 9.22 17.91
N ASP A 158 -0.20 9.78 19.09
CA ASP A 158 -1.07 10.81 19.69
C ASP A 158 -1.21 12.07 18.83
N LEU A 159 -0.17 12.42 18.05
CA LEU A 159 -0.17 13.60 17.18
C LEU A 159 -0.84 13.37 15.82
N GLY A 160 -1.03 12.12 15.40
CA GLY A 160 -1.55 11.79 14.06
C GLY A 160 -1.10 10.42 13.57
N TYR A 161 -0.68 10.37 12.31
CA TYR A 161 -0.25 9.15 11.65
C TYR A 161 1.15 9.31 11.09
N VAL A 162 1.96 8.29 11.25
CA VAL A 162 3.24 8.16 10.55
C VAL A 162 2.96 7.44 9.24
N ALA A 163 3.42 8.01 8.13
CA ALA A 163 3.27 7.47 6.80
C ALA A 163 4.61 7.34 6.08
N LEU A 164 4.69 6.41 5.17
CA LEU A 164 5.81 6.28 4.24
C LEU A 164 5.45 6.97 2.92
N ILE A 165 6.27 7.89 2.49
CA ILE A 165 6.15 8.66 1.25
C ILE A 165 6.88 7.91 0.14
N ASP A 166 6.20 7.62 -0.98
CA ASP A 166 6.74 7.00 -2.20
C ASP A 166 7.65 5.79 -1.92
N GLN A 167 7.30 4.98 -0.91
CA GLN A 167 8.05 3.78 -0.49
C GLN A 167 9.47 4.07 0.04
N ARG A 168 9.84 5.32 0.36
CA ARG A 168 11.21 5.71 0.69
C ARG A 168 11.34 6.56 1.96
N TYR A 169 10.53 7.59 2.13
CA TYR A 169 10.70 8.59 3.18
C TYR A 169 9.62 8.52 4.24
N GLN A 170 9.98 8.79 5.48
CA GLN A 170 9.01 8.89 6.56
C GLN A 170 8.45 10.30 6.66
N GLY A 171 7.13 10.42 6.76
CA GLY A 171 6.43 11.69 6.96
C GLY A 171 5.39 11.61 8.07
N MET A 172 4.97 12.79 8.53
CA MET A 172 3.99 12.96 9.60
C MET A 172 2.71 13.60 9.08
N LEU A 173 1.60 12.91 9.28
CA LEU A 173 0.26 13.37 8.94
C LEU A 173 -0.48 13.70 10.23
N TYR A 174 -0.59 14.98 10.58
CA TYR A 174 -1.23 15.42 11.83
C TYR A 174 -2.74 15.21 11.80
N HIS A 175 -3.35 15.02 12.98
CA HIS A 175 -4.81 14.88 13.09
C HIS A 175 -5.60 16.03 12.45
N GLY A 176 -5.06 17.24 12.43
CA GLY A 176 -5.69 18.40 11.80
C GLY A 176 -5.76 18.31 10.27
N GLU A 177 -4.92 17.48 9.67
CA GLU A 177 -4.81 17.26 8.23
C GLU A 177 -5.56 15.99 7.77
N VAL A 178 -6.16 15.25 8.72
CA VAL A 178 -6.85 13.98 8.45
C VAL A 178 -8.34 14.16 8.57
N PHE A 179 -9.04 14.03 7.46
CA PHE A 179 -10.48 14.24 7.34
C PHE A 179 -11.26 12.94 7.09
N LYS A 180 -10.56 11.80 7.10
CA LYS A 180 -11.12 10.46 6.96
C LYS A 180 -10.49 9.51 7.96
N THR A 181 -11.14 8.39 8.23
CA THR A 181 -10.55 7.34 9.06
C THR A 181 -9.42 6.64 8.30
N LEU A 182 -8.23 6.59 8.89
CA LEU A 182 -7.08 5.88 8.37
C LEU A 182 -6.73 4.68 9.24
N ARG A 183 -6.28 3.62 8.61
CA ARG A 183 -5.82 2.39 9.25
C ARG A 183 -4.39 2.06 8.82
N LYS A 184 -3.67 1.32 9.65
CA LYS A 184 -2.37 0.75 9.30
C LYS A 184 -2.47 -0.03 7.99
N GLY A 185 -1.59 0.26 7.05
CA GLY A 185 -1.55 -0.36 5.73
C GLY A 185 -2.36 0.34 4.64
N ASP A 186 -3.18 1.35 4.98
CA ASP A 186 -3.91 2.11 3.97
C ASP A 186 -2.93 2.81 3.03
N ARG A 187 -3.25 2.73 1.73
CA ARG A 187 -2.55 3.48 0.67
C ARG A 187 -3.43 4.64 0.25
N VAL A 188 -2.92 5.85 0.34
CA VAL A 188 -3.68 7.07 0.01
C VAL A 188 -2.77 8.08 -0.68
N LYS A 189 -3.36 8.94 -1.50
CA LYS A 189 -2.67 10.14 -1.98
C LYS A 189 -2.59 11.17 -0.85
N GLY A 190 -1.49 11.88 -0.80
CA GLY A 190 -1.25 13.00 0.09
C GLY A 190 -0.40 14.05 -0.56
N PHE A 191 -0.12 15.12 0.18
CA PHE A 191 0.61 16.29 -0.32
C PHE A 191 1.70 16.66 0.67
N ILE A 192 2.84 17.11 0.16
CA ILE A 192 3.92 17.67 0.96
C ILE A 192 3.46 19.02 1.49
N LYS A 193 3.34 19.13 2.80
CA LYS A 193 2.94 20.39 3.46
C LYS A 193 4.13 21.24 3.87
N ASN A 194 5.16 20.60 4.37
CA ASN A 194 6.36 21.29 4.82
C ASN A 194 7.53 20.31 4.93
N ILE A 195 8.72 20.77 4.68
CA ILE A 195 9.97 20.07 5.01
C ILE A 195 10.65 20.89 6.09
N ARG A 196 10.86 20.30 7.26
CA ARG A 196 11.47 20.95 8.40
C ARG A 196 12.99 21.01 8.27
N ASP A 197 13.62 21.91 9.00
CA ASP A 197 15.09 22.04 9.04
C ASP A 197 15.78 20.75 9.53
N ASP A 198 15.08 19.92 10.34
CA ASP A 198 15.56 18.61 10.79
C ASP A 198 15.34 17.48 9.78
N GLY A 199 14.91 17.80 8.56
CA GLY A 199 14.65 16.86 7.47
C GLY A 199 13.33 16.07 7.59
N LYS A 200 12.50 16.33 8.61
CA LYS A 200 11.19 15.71 8.74
C LYS A 200 10.18 16.33 7.78
N VAL A 201 9.31 15.49 7.23
CA VAL A 201 8.30 15.90 6.26
C VAL A 201 6.92 15.92 6.91
N ASP A 202 6.26 17.08 6.87
CA ASP A 202 4.86 17.22 7.26
C ASP A 202 3.97 17.05 6.04
N LEU A 203 2.89 16.29 6.23
CA LEU A 203 1.98 15.86 5.18
C LEU A 203 0.57 16.41 5.37
N SER A 204 -0.17 16.51 4.28
CA SER A 204 -1.62 16.77 4.27
C SER A 204 -2.32 15.73 3.37
N LEU A 205 -3.60 15.44 3.62
CA LEU A 205 -4.42 14.64 2.71
C LEU A 205 -5.09 15.47 1.62
N GLN A 206 -4.91 16.79 1.66
CA GLN A 206 -5.49 17.70 0.68
C GLN A 206 -4.46 18.73 0.25
N PRO A 207 -4.50 19.18 -1.01
CA PRO A 207 -3.63 20.25 -1.47
C PRO A 207 -3.87 21.51 -0.66
N GLN A 208 -2.83 22.29 -0.47
CA GLN A 208 -2.93 23.59 0.22
C GLN A 208 -3.81 24.54 -0.59
N GLY A 209 -4.64 25.31 0.11
CA GLY A 209 -5.67 26.16 -0.53
C GLY A 209 -7.00 25.45 -0.79
N PHE A 210 -7.05 24.10 -0.71
CA PHE A 210 -8.28 23.34 -0.80
C PHE A 210 -9.06 23.44 0.53
N GLN A 211 -10.27 23.95 0.48
CA GLN A 211 -11.12 23.98 1.66
C GLN A 211 -11.86 22.62 1.77
N ALA A 212 -11.38 21.76 2.65
CA ALA A 212 -12.04 20.48 2.95
C ALA A 212 -13.53 20.62 3.29
N SER A 213 -13.90 21.78 3.86
CA SER A 213 -15.30 22.11 4.16
C SER A 213 -16.15 22.26 2.90
N ASP A 214 -15.59 22.70 1.78
CA ASP A 214 -16.38 22.95 0.55
C ASP A 214 -16.69 21.61 -0.13
N SER A 215 -15.70 20.75 -0.28
CA SER A 215 -15.91 19.38 -0.78
C SER A 215 -16.84 18.57 0.12
N ALA A 216 -16.71 18.68 1.44
CA ALA A 216 -17.62 18.02 2.37
C ALA A 216 -19.04 18.60 2.29
N SER A 217 -19.17 19.91 2.06
CA SER A 217 -20.47 20.55 1.84
C SER A 217 -21.13 20.07 0.55
N GLU A 218 -20.38 19.97 -0.54
CA GLU A 218 -20.88 19.41 -1.80
C GLU A 218 -21.32 17.96 -1.65
N GLN A 219 -20.56 17.12 -0.97
CA GLN A 219 -20.92 15.73 -0.70
C GLN A 219 -22.21 15.61 0.12
N ILE A 220 -22.39 16.43 1.15
CA ILE A 220 -23.63 16.47 1.95
C ILE A 220 -24.79 16.99 1.11
N ALA A 221 -24.59 18.03 0.29
CA ALA A 221 -25.63 18.58 -0.58
C ALA A 221 -26.08 17.58 -1.65
N GLN A 222 -25.14 16.84 -2.23
CA GLN A 222 -25.45 15.76 -3.17
C GLN A 222 -26.26 14.66 -2.50
N TYR A 223 -25.86 14.20 -1.32
CA TYR A 223 -26.59 13.20 -0.55
C TYR A 223 -28.04 13.64 -0.29
N LEU A 224 -28.25 14.88 0.14
CA LEU A 224 -29.58 15.45 0.36
C LEU A 224 -30.41 15.47 -0.93
N SER A 225 -29.80 15.87 -2.05
CA SER A 225 -30.48 15.89 -3.37
C SER A 225 -30.93 14.48 -3.78
N GLU A 226 -30.12 13.46 -3.55
CA GLU A 226 -30.43 12.07 -3.88
C GLU A 226 -31.48 11.43 -2.95
N HIS A 227 -31.66 12.00 -1.72
CA HIS A 227 -32.55 11.48 -0.69
C HIS A 227 -33.75 12.41 -0.40
N GLY A 228 -34.21 13.18 -1.40
CA GLY A 228 -35.40 13.99 -1.30
C GLY A 228 -35.29 15.19 -0.35
N GLY A 229 -34.10 15.72 -0.14
CA GLY A 229 -33.84 16.91 0.69
C GLY A 229 -33.77 16.63 2.19
N SER A 230 -33.79 15.38 2.63
CA SER A 230 -33.69 15.01 4.04
C SER A 230 -32.62 13.98 4.31
N MET A 231 -32.07 14.00 5.52
CA MET A 231 -31.11 12.98 5.99
C MET A 231 -31.34 12.69 7.48
N SER A 232 -31.10 11.44 7.87
CA SER A 232 -31.19 11.01 9.28
C SER A 232 -29.94 11.37 10.09
N ILE A 233 -28.82 11.66 9.41
CA ILE A 233 -27.55 12.02 10.02
C ILE A 233 -27.54 13.52 10.35
N THR A 234 -27.28 13.84 11.61
CA THR A 234 -27.26 15.21 12.11
C THR A 234 -25.90 15.51 12.76
N ASP A 235 -25.71 16.77 13.19
CA ASP A 235 -24.53 17.18 13.94
C ASP A 235 -24.42 16.49 15.32
N ASN A 236 -25.53 15.90 15.82
CA ASN A 236 -25.55 15.09 17.06
C ASN A 236 -25.27 13.61 16.83
N SER A 237 -25.34 13.11 15.60
CA SER A 237 -25.04 11.72 15.26
C SER A 237 -23.64 11.30 15.72
N SER A 238 -23.47 10.01 16.01
CA SER A 238 -22.20 9.47 16.48
C SER A 238 -21.08 9.60 15.42
N PRO A 239 -19.81 9.67 15.84
CA PRO A 239 -18.70 9.66 14.90
C PRO A 239 -18.69 8.48 13.93
N ASP A 240 -19.13 7.30 14.40
CA ASP A 240 -19.17 6.07 13.61
C ASP A 240 -20.29 6.09 12.56
N GLU A 241 -21.44 6.68 12.87
CA GLU A 241 -22.55 6.87 11.91
C GLU A 241 -22.13 7.83 10.80
N ILE A 242 -21.55 8.97 11.16
CA ILE A 242 -21.05 9.97 10.21
C ILE A 242 -19.96 9.36 9.32
N SER A 243 -19.03 8.64 9.90
CA SER A 243 -17.94 7.98 9.15
C SER A 243 -18.48 6.93 8.18
N ARG A 244 -19.48 6.14 8.57
CA ARG A 244 -20.09 5.12 7.71
C ARG A 244 -20.85 5.74 6.52
N SER A 245 -21.57 6.83 6.76
CA SER A 245 -22.44 7.44 5.74
C SER A 245 -21.69 8.38 4.79
N PHE A 246 -20.70 9.10 5.29
CA PHE A 246 -20.00 10.16 4.55
C PHE A 246 -18.48 9.96 4.44
N GLY A 247 -17.90 8.94 5.09
CA GLY A 247 -16.46 8.71 5.08
C GLY A 247 -15.61 9.80 5.73
N MET A 248 -16.24 10.72 6.49
CA MET A 248 -15.57 11.87 7.10
C MET A 248 -15.66 11.87 8.62
N ILE A 249 -14.77 12.63 9.28
CA ILE A 249 -14.80 12.81 10.73
C ILE A 249 -15.90 13.80 11.13
N LYS A 250 -16.45 13.62 12.34
CA LYS A 250 -17.57 14.47 12.87
C LYS A 250 -17.25 15.96 12.86
N LYS A 251 -15.99 16.37 13.13
CA LYS A 251 -15.58 17.78 13.11
C LYS A 251 -15.75 18.42 11.71
N LEU A 252 -15.37 17.67 10.66
CA LEU A 252 -15.51 18.13 9.28
C LEU A 252 -16.99 18.18 8.87
N PHE A 253 -17.75 17.13 9.20
CA PHE A 253 -19.19 17.07 8.96
C PHE A 253 -19.92 18.28 9.57
N LYS A 254 -19.68 18.58 10.86
CA LYS A 254 -20.28 19.76 11.52
C LYS A 254 -19.91 21.08 10.84
N LYS A 255 -18.65 21.25 10.43
CA LYS A 255 -18.21 22.46 9.74
C LYS A 255 -18.90 22.61 8.38
N ALA A 256 -18.99 21.52 7.61
CA ALA A 256 -19.60 21.49 6.29
C ALA A 256 -21.13 21.71 6.37
N LEU A 257 -21.80 21.03 7.29
CA LEU A 257 -23.25 21.20 7.52
C LEU A 257 -23.57 22.64 7.92
N GLY A 258 -22.80 23.24 8.85
CA GLY A 258 -22.97 24.64 9.26
C GLY A 258 -22.68 25.63 8.13
N ALA A 259 -21.83 25.30 7.16
CA ALA A 259 -21.62 26.11 5.96
C ALA A 259 -22.85 26.05 5.04
N LEU A 260 -23.43 24.87 4.79
CA LEU A 260 -24.66 24.69 4.00
C LEU A 260 -25.86 25.40 4.60
N MET A 261 -26.04 25.32 5.93
CA MET A 261 -27.09 26.05 6.64
C MET A 261 -26.95 27.57 6.47
N ARG A 262 -25.73 28.13 6.58
CA ARG A 262 -25.49 29.57 6.33
C ARG A 262 -25.76 29.98 4.88
N GLN A 263 -25.61 29.07 3.92
CA GLN A 263 -25.87 29.30 2.50
C GLN A 263 -27.38 29.08 2.15
N GLY A 264 -28.18 28.67 3.11
CA GLY A 264 -29.61 28.36 2.89
C GLY A 264 -29.84 27.14 1.98
N ARG A 265 -28.87 26.23 1.91
CA ARG A 265 -28.94 25.00 1.08
C ARG A 265 -29.47 23.79 1.86
N VAL A 266 -29.64 23.94 3.18
CA VAL A 266 -30.17 22.92 4.12
C VAL A 266 -30.94 23.66 5.23
#